data_eccdd2d0ccc49c3ae595659e1fb72739
#
_entry.id   eccdd2d0ccc49c3ae595659e1fb72739
#
_cell.length_a   1.000
_cell.length_b   1.000
_cell.length_c   1.000
_cell.angle_alpha   90.00
_cell.angle_beta   90.00
_cell.angle_gamma   90.00
#
_symmetry.space_group_name_H-M   'P 1'
#
loop_
_entity.id
_entity.type
_entity.pdbx_description
1 polymer ?
#
loop_
_entity_poly.entity_id
_entity_poly.type
_entity_poly.pdbx_seq_one_letter_code
_entity_poly.pdbx_strand_id
1 'polypeptide(L)'
;MIRLVDPAQPDLDVAEHAKSVAQHCAGTLGVDAAGVLLAYPEPPLRALGASDPLAHRLIQLQTGRERGPAAECYRRGQPISVPDLGRAGFDAALLAEADRRGFRSLHAIPVWLRGEVVGVGELFSHEPGPLSPATHDLAQALLGAAPWASRTAVSSARARGWCTSCRPHSRAAS
;
A
#
# COMPACT_ATOMS: atom_id res chain seq x y z
N MET A 1 -34.15 5.21 4.91
CA MET A 1 -33.51 6.52 5.14
C MET A 1 -32.20 6.50 4.37
N ILE A 2 -32.19 7.07 3.17
CA ILE A 2 -31.03 7.08 2.26
C ILE A 2 -30.12 8.19 2.78
N ARG A 3 -28.90 7.82 3.26
CA ARG A 3 -27.85 8.78 3.55
C ARG A 3 -27.38 9.35 2.21
N LEU A 4 -27.70 10.59 1.93
CA LEU A 4 -27.07 11.33 0.86
C LEU A 4 -25.57 11.44 1.19
N VAL A 5 -24.75 10.83 0.35
CA VAL A 5 -23.31 11.00 0.39
C VAL A 5 -23.01 12.43 -0.04
N ASP A 6 -22.44 13.22 0.85
CA ASP A 6 -22.02 14.59 0.57
C ASP A 6 -20.87 14.54 -0.46
N PRO A 7 -21.01 15.12 -1.65
CA PRO A 7 -19.97 15.09 -2.68
C PRO A 7 -18.73 15.93 -2.32
N ALA A 8 -18.69 16.55 -1.15
CA ALA A 8 -17.62 17.45 -0.74
C ALA A 8 -16.44 16.77 0.03
N GLN A 9 -16.52 15.46 0.35
CA GLN A 9 -15.48 14.76 1.12
C GLN A 9 -15.12 13.36 0.58
N PRO A 10 -14.68 13.23 -0.69
CA PRO A 10 -14.26 11.92 -1.22
C PRO A 10 -13.02 11.34 -0.50
N ASP A 11 -12.19 12.17 0.10
CA ASP A 11 -10.93 11.73 0.74
C ASP A 11 -11.16 11.06 2.10
N LEU A 12 -12.16 11.48 2.86
CA LEU A 12 -12.50 10.85 4.14
C LEU A 12 -13.07 9.43 3.95
N ASP A 13 -13.84 9.24 2.91
CA ASP A 13 -14.46 7.96 2.58
C ASP A 13 -13.39 6.94 2.16
N VAL A 14 -12.40 7.35 1.38
CA VAL A 14 -11.28 6.50 0.95
C VAL A 14 -10.39 6.10 2.14
N ALA A 15 -10.13 7.01 3.07
CA ALA A 15 -9.31 6.73 4.25
C ALA A 15 -10.02 5.74 5.21
N GLU A 16 -11.32 5.90 5.43
CA GLU A 16 -12.10 4.96 6.24
C GLU A 16 -12.15 3.56 5.61
N HIS A 17 -12.32 3.49 4.29
CA HIS A 17 -12.25 2.23 3.57
C HIS A 17 -10.86 1.59 3.64
N ALA A 18 -9.80 2.38 3.48
CA ALA A 18 -8.43 1.90 3.59
C ALA A 18 -8.14 1.31 4.98
N LYS A 19 -8.62 1.98 6.04
CA LYS A 19 -8.54 1.47 7.41
C LYS A 19 -9.30 0.15 7.58
N SER A 20 -10.52 0.08 7.07
CA SER A 20 -11.36 -1.13 7.15
C SER A 20 -10.69 -2.31 6.43
N VAL A 21 -10.12 -2.08 5.25
CA VAL A 21 -9.39 -3.12 4.51
C VAL A 21 -8.13 -3.55 5.26
N ALA A 22 -7.37 -2.62 5.82
CA ALA A 22 -6.19 -2.94 6.63
C ALA A 22 -6.55 -3.80 7.85
N GLN A 23 -7.63 -3.46 8.55
CA GLN A 23 -8.12 -4.24 9.68
C GLN A 23 -8.56 -5.64 9.26
N HIS A 24 -9.25 -5.76 8.13
CA HIS A 24 -9.67 -7.04 7.60
C HIS A 24 -8.47 -7.90 7.16
N CYS A 25 -7.47 -7.30 6.52
CA CYS A 25 -6.21 -7.96 6.18
C CYS A 25 -5.51 -8.50 7.43
N ALA A 26 -5.31 -7.67 8.45
CA ALA A 26 -4.64 -8.10 9.69
C ALA A 26 -5.36 -9.30 10.32
N GLY A 27 -6.70 -9.22 10.48
CA GLY A 27 -7.49 -10.28 11.09
C GLY A 27 -7.57 -11.57 10.28
N THR A 28 -7.59 -11.47 8.94
CA THR A 28 -7.75 -12.64 8.06
C THR A 28 -6.43 -13.32 7.74
N LEU A 29 -5.35 -12.55 7.59
CA LEU A 29 -4.04 -13.07 7.19
C LEU A 29 -3.21 -13.59 8.36
N GLY A 30 -3.63 -13.33 9.59
CA GLY A 30 -2.87 -13.71 10.79
C GLY A 30 -1.56 -12.94 10.93
N VAL A 31 -1.51 -11.71 10.44
CA VAL A 31 -0.41 -10.76 10.66
C VAL A 31 -0.77 -9.81 11.79
N ASP A 32 0.23 -9.23 12.44
CA ASP A 32 0.00 -8.41 13.63
C ASP A 32 -0.58 -7.04 13.29
N ALA A 33 -0.23 -6.50 12.13
CA ALA A 33 -0.77 -5.25 11.65
C ALA A 33 -0.71 -5.14 10.12
N ALA A 34 -1.52 -4.24 9.56
CA ALA A 34 -1.54 -3.94 8.14
C ALA A 34 -1.75 -2.45 7.90
N GLY A 35 -1.27 -1.98 6.75
CA GLY A 35 -1.45 -0.61 6.30
C GLY A 35 -1.67 -0.53 4.80
N VAL A 36 -2.29 0.57 4.35
CA VAL A 36 -2.57 0.83 2.94
C VAL A 36 -2.06 2.21 2.57
N LEU A 37 -1.24 2.25 1.54
CA LEU A 37 -0.75 3.46 0.89
C LEU A 37 -1.32 3.49 -0.53
N LEU A 38 -1.87 4.62 -0.95
CA LEU A 38 -2.32 4.81 -2.33
C LEU A 38 -1.66 6.03 -2.95
N ALA A 39 -1.42 5.95 -4.26
CA ALA A 39 -1.03 7.09 -5.09
C ALA A 39 -2.31 7.79 -5.58
N TYR A 40 -3.07 8.34 -4.64
CA TYR A 40 -4.35 8.98 -4.91
C TYR A 40 -4.41 10.37 -4.26
N PRO A 41 -4.96 11.38 -4.94
CA PRO A 41 -5.44 11.39 -6.34
C PRO A 41 -4.34 11.25 -7.38
N GLU A 42 -3.09 11.38 -6.99
CA GLU A 42 -1.89 11.27 -7.82
C GLU A 42 -0.65 11.00 -6.94
N PRO A 43 0.47 10.48 -7.52
CA PRO A 43 1.72 10.30 -6.79
C PRO A 43 2.17 11.59 -6.06
N PRO A 44 2.94 11.45 -4.96
CA PRO A 44 3.50 10.22 -4.40
C PRO A 44 2.52 9.38 -3.58
N LEU A 45 2.93 8.16 -3.19
CA LEU A 45 2.19 7.32 -2.26
C LEU A 45 1.89 8.07 -0.96
N ARG A 46 0.67 7.93 -0.48
CA ARG A 46 0.20 8.50 0.79
C ARG A 46 -0.37 7.42 1.68
N ALA A 47 -0.05 7.48 2.96
CA ALA A 47 -0.65 6.63 3.97
C ALA A 47 -2.13 6.99 4.15
N LEU A 48 -3.03 6.07 3.82
CA LEU A 48 -4.46 6.31 3.90
C LEU A 48 -5.11 5.64 5.11
N GLY A 49 -4.75 4.42 5.41
CA GLY A 49 -5.34 3.70 6.52
C GLY A 49 -4.46 2.57 7.02
N ALA A 50 -4.64 2.20 8.27
CA ALA A 50 -3.96 1.08 8.89
C ALA A 50 -4.89 0.39 9.90
N SER A 51 -4.54 -0.86 10.24
CA SER A 51 -5.30 -1.67 11.21
C SER A 51 -5.29 -1.06 12.61
N ASP A 52 -4.21 -0.34 12.95
CA ASP A 52 -4.01 0.30 14.23
C ASP A 52 -3.10 1.55 14.10
N PRO A 53 -3.04 2.40 15.14
CA PRO A 53 -2.22 3.62 15.10
C PRO A 53 -0.71 3.37 14.95
N LEU A 54 -0.22 2.20 15.35
CA LEU A 54 1.20 1.87 15.30
C LEU A 54 1.61 1.59 13.86
N ALA A 55 0.84 0.75 13.15
CA ALA A 55 1.03 0.50 11.72
C ALA A 55 0.85 1.80 10.92
N HIS A 56 -0.12 2.64 11.30
CA HIS A 56 -0.32 3.94 10.63
C HIS A 56 0.95 4.82 10.70
N ARG A 57 1.62 4.85 11.83
CA ARG A 57 2.87 5.60 11.98
C ARG A 57 3.97 5.07 11.06
N LEU A 58 4.09 3.75 10.91
CA LEU A 58 5.08 3.13 10.02
C LEU A 58 4.83 3.47 8.55
N ILE A 59 3.59 3.36 8.09
CA ILE A 59 3.27 3.72 6.70
C ILE A 59 3.41 5.22 6.45
N GLN A 60 3.15 6.08 7.44
CA GLN A 60 3.40 7.52 7.34
C GLN A 60 4.87 7.84 7.12
N LEU A 61 5.79 7.13 7.76
CA LEU A 61 7.23 7.32 7.58
C LEU A 61 7.70 7.00 6.16
N GLN A 62 6.92 6.23 5.39
CA GLN A 62 7.22 5.88 3.99
C GLN A 62 6.52 6.80 2.99
N THR A 63 5.60 7.64 3.45
CA THR A 63 4.87 8.60 2.59
C THR A 63 5.84 9.60 1.96
N GLY A 64 5.71 9.77 0.64
CA GLY A 64 6.51 10.73 -0.13
C GLY A 64 7.99 10.37 -0.27
N ARG A 65 8.40 9.17 0.15
CA ARG A 65 9.79 8.70 0.00
C ARG A 65 9.98 8.00 -1.34
N GLU A 66 11.14 8.21 -1.94
CA GLU A 66 11.53 7.54 -3.20
C GLU A 66 12.14 6.16 -2.96
N ARG A 67 12.56 5.87 -1.73
CA ARG A 67 13.21 4.60 -1.33
C ARG A 67 12.49 3.98 -0.14
N GLY A 68 12.49 2.67 -0.10
CA GLY A 68 11.87 1.88 0.94
C GLY A 68 10.95 0.81 0.38
N PRO A 69 10.44 -0.09 1.21
CA PRO A 69 9.64 -1.23 0.76
C PRO A 69 8.41 -0.82 -0.05
N ALA A 70 7.65 0.17 0.43
CA ALA A 70 6.47 0.67 -0.27
C ALA A 70 6.81 1.29 -1.63
N ALA A 71 7.82 2.17 -1.67
CA ALA A 71 8.23 2.84 -2.90
C ALA A 71 8.76 1.86 -3.95
N GLU A 72 9.55 0.87 -3.53
CA GLU A 72 10.05 -0.17 -4.43
C GLU A 72 8.94 -1.08 -4.96
N CYS A 73 8.02 -1.50 -4.09
CA CYS A 73 6.86 -2.30 -4.45
C CYS A 73 5.99 -1.56 -5.49
N TYR A 74 5.68 -0.30 -5.24
CA TYR A 74 4.90 0.55 -6.13
C TYR A 74 5.55 0.70 -7.51
N ARG A 75 6.86 1.03 -7.53
CA ARG A 75 7.59 1.25 -8.77
C ARG A 75 7.79 0.00 -9.62
N ARG A 76 8.03 -1.14 -8.98
CA ARG A 76 8.27 -2.42 -9.66
C ARG A 76 6.99 -3.18 -10.00
N GLY A 77 5.89 -2.88 -9.32
CA GLY A 77 4.67 -3.67 -9.41
C GLY A 77 4.85 -5.11 -8.93
N GLN A 78 5.80 -5.34 -8.03
CA GLN A 78 6.13 -6.66 -7.51
C GLN A 78 6.17 -6.63 -5.98
N PRO A 79 5.81 -7.72 -5.31
CA PRO A 79 5.92 -7.81 -3.87
C PRO A 79 7.36 -7.62 -3.40
N ILE A 80 7.51 -6.89 -2.30
CA ILE A 80 8.79 -6.73 -1.60
C ILE A 80 8.68 -7.39 -0.25
N SER A 81 9.50 -8.38 0.00
CA SER A 81 9.57 -9.10 1.27
C SER A 81 10.80 -8.68 2.06
N VAL A 82 10.58 -8.29 3.29
CA VAL A 82 11.62 -8.00 4.27
C VAL A 82 11.42 -8.93 5.47
N PRO A 83 11.96 -10.16 5.39
CA PRO A 83 11.72 -11.17 6.40
C PRO A 83 12.41 -10.89 7.74
N ASP A 84 13.39 -10.00 7.77
CA ASP A 84 14.05 -9.55 9.00
C ASP A 84 14.42 -8.07 8.88
N LEU A 85 13.62 -7.22 9.51
CA LEU A 85 13.82 -5.78 9.54
C LEU A 85 15.13 -5.38 10.22
N GLY A 86 15.60 -6.16 11.19
CA GLY A 86 16.87 -5.91 11.88
C GLY A 86 18.11 -6.06 10.99
N ARG A 87 17.97 -6.73 9.85
CA ARG A 87 19.04 -6.92 8.84
C ARG A 87 18.81 -6.10 7.57
N ALA A 88 17.75 -5.34 7.52
CA ALA A 88 17.41 -4.56 6.34
C ALA A 88 18.17 -3.24 6.29
N GLY A 89 18.67 -2.88 5.11
CA GLY A 89 19.37 -1.62 4.87
C GLY A 89 18.44 -0.45 4.54
N PHE A 90 17.30 -0.35 5.23
CA PHE A 90 16.33 0.72 5.01
C PHE A 90 16.63 1.94 5.90
N ASP A 91 15.79 2.96 5.77
CA ASP A 91 15.88 4.19 6.54
C ASP A 91 15.88 3.93 8.07
N ALA A 92 16.82 4.53 8.76
CA ALA A 92 17.00 4.33 10.18
C ALA A 92 15.78 4.73 11.04
N ALA A 93 15.00 5.72 10.60
CA ALA A 93 13.78 6.13 11.29
C ALA A 93 12.69 5.07 11.18
N LEU A 94 12.55 4.43 10.00
CA LEU A 94 11.63 3.32 9.80
C LEU A 94 12.01 2.12 10.67
N LEU A 95 13.29 1.74 10.66
CA LEU A 95 13.78 0.61 11.45
C LEU A 95 13.64 0.86 12.96
N ALA A 96 13.97 2.05 13.44
CA ALA A 96 13.83 2.42 14.84
C ALA A 96 12.36 2.44 15.30
N GLU A 97 11.43 2.87 14.45
CA GLU A 97 10.01 2.84 14.78
C GLU A 97 9.46 1.42 14.77
N ALA A 98 9.86 0.59 13.80
CA ALA A 98 9.49 -0.82 13.74
C ALA A 98 9.98 -1.59 14.97
N ASP A 99 11.24 -1.41 15.36
CA ASP A 99 11.85 -2.06 16.54
C ASP A 99 11.14 -1.61 17.84
N ARG A 100 10.83 -0.34 17.97
CA ARG A 100 10.08 0.21 19.13
C ARG A 100 8.70 -0.42 19.30
N ARG A 101 8.11 -0.89 18.20
CA ARG A 101 6.79 -1.56 18.14
C ARG A 101 6.89 -3.08 18.17
N GLY A 102 8.11 -3.61 18.17
CA GLY A 102 8.36 -5.04 18.14
C GLY A 102 8.13 -5.70 16.78
N PHE A 103 7.94 -4.94 15.70
CA PHE A 103 7.81 -5.51 14.36
C PHE A 103 9.17 -6.00 13.84
N ARG A 104 9.19 -7.23 13.39
CA ARG A 104 10.40 -7.93 12.93
C ARG A 104 10.40 -8.21 11.44
N SER A 105 9.23 -8.28 10.81
CA SER A 105 9.11 -8.45 9.36
C SER A 105 8.09 -7.48 8.75
N LEU A 106 8.31 -7.18 7.46
CA LEU A 106 7.45 -6.33 6.65
C LEU A 106 7.33 -6.91 5.25
N HIS A 107 6.10 -6.96 4.74
CA HIS A 107 5.83 -7.42 3.37
C HIS A 107 4.96 -6.38 2.67
N ALA A 108 5.47 -5.81 1.59
CA ALA A 108 4.75 -4.86 0.75
C ALA A 108 4.17 -5.58 -0.47
N ILE A 109 2.88 -5.40 -0.72
CA ILE A 109 2.12 -6.06 -1.77
C ILE A 109 1.49 -5.00 -2.68
N PRO A 110 1.68 -5.06 -4.01
CA PRO A 110 1.16 -4.06 -4.91
C PRO A 110 -0.37 -4.15 -5.01
N VAL A 111 -1.03 -3.01 -4.97
CA VAL A 111 -2.46 -2.88 -5.22
C VAL A 111 -2.67 -2.58 -6.69
N TRP A 112 -3.26 -3.54 -7.40
CA TRP A 112 -3.52 -3.44 -8.83
C TRP A 112 -4.93 -2.97 -9.11
N LEU A 113 -5.05 -2.06 -10.07
CA LEU A 113 -6.33 -1.63 -10.61
C LEU A 113 -6.22 -1.50 -12.13
N ARG A 114 -6.99 -2.29 -12.86
CA ARG A 114 -7.04 -2.27 -14.33
C ARG A 114 -5.68 -2.36 -15.01
N GLY A 115 -4.76 -3.15 -14.45
CA GLY A 115 -3.42 -3.34 -15.00
C GLY A 115 -2.41 -2.26 -14.60
N GLU A 116 -2.78 -1.35 -13.72
CA GLU A 116 -1.89 -0.32 -13.16
C GLU A 116 -1.74 -0.51 -11.65
N VAL A 117 -0.54 -0.28 -11.12
CA VAL A 117 -0.31 -0.24 -9.68
C VAL A 117 -0.78 1.11 -9.17
N VAL A 118 -1.77 1.10 -8.28
CA VAL A 118 -2.35 2.32 -7.70
C VAL A 118 -1.95 2.53 -6.25
N GLY A 119 -1.32 1.54 -5.64
CA GLY A 119 -0.91 1.61 -4.24
C GLY A 119 -0.16 0.39 -3.76
N VAL A 120 0.00 0.33 -2.46
CA VAL A 120 0.70 -0.76 -1.76
C VAL A 120 -0.03 -1.08 -0.47
N GLY A 121 -0.26 -2.35 -0.22
CA GLY A 121 -0.61 -2.87 1.10
C GLY A 121 0.64 -3.33 1.83
N GLU A 122 0.82 -2.95 3.07
CA GLU A 122 1.92 -3.41 3.91
C GLU A 122 1.41 -4.27 5.05
N LEU A 123 2.08 -5.39 5.26
CA LEU A 123 1.80 -6.36 6.32
C LEU A 123 2.98 -6.39 7.27
N PHE A 124 2.72 -6.30 8.56
CA PHE A 124 3.73 -6.27 9.61
C PHE A 124 3.53 -7.46 10.56
N SER A 125 4.63 -8.10 10.97
CA SER A 125 4.60 -9.17 11.97
C SER A 125 5.68 -9.00 13.02
N HIS A 126 5.38 -9.45 14.24
CA HIS A 126 6.34 -9.48 15.35
C HIS A 126 7.33 -10.63 15.20
N GLU A 127 7.00 -11.62 14.38
CA GLU A 127 7.90 -12.72 14.07
C GLU A 127 8.69 -12.41 12.78
N PRO A 128 10.01 -12.69 12.76
CA PRO A 128 10.77 -12.67 11.54
C PRO A 128 10.38 -13.86 10.65
N GLY A 129 10.37 -13.67 9.35
CA GLY A 129 10.11 -14.75 8.42
C GLY A 129 9.50 -14.27 7.10
N PRO A 130 9.51 -15.11 6.07
CA PRO A 130 8.86 -14.82 4.81
C PRO A 130 7.34 -14.99 4.94
N LEU A 131 6.60 -14.24 4.14
CA LEU A 131 5.17 -14.46 3.99
C LEU A 131 4.93 -15.77 3.22
N SER A 132 3.99 -16.60 3.68
CA SER A 132 3.65 -17.81 2.94
C SER A 132 3.00 -17.47 1.59
N PRO A 133 3.18 -18.30 0.55
CA PRO A 133 2.53 -18.10 -0.73
C PRO A 133 1.00 -17.95 -0.60
N ALA A 134 0.37 -18.78 0.22
CA ALA A 134 -1.06 -18.73 0.45
C ALA A 134 -1.51 -17.41 1.10
N THR A 135 -0.76 -16.91 2.08
CA THR A 135 -1.02 -15.63 2.72
C THR A 135 -0.81 -14.48 1.73
N HIS A 136 0.21 -14.56 0.88
CA HIS A 136 0.47 -13.58 -0.17
C HIS A 136 -0.71 -13.50 -1.16
N ASP A 137 -1.17 -14.64 -1.67
CA ASP A 137 -2.25 -14.69 -2.66
C ASP A 137 -3.57 -14.17 -2.07
N LEU A 138 -3.84 -14.52 -0.82
CA LEU A 138 -5.01 -14.01 -0.11
C LEU A 138 -4.93 -12.49 0.14
N ALA A 139 -3.76 -11.98 0.53
CA ALA A 139 -3.54 -10.55 0.69
C ALA A 139 -3.74 -9.80 -0.64
N GLN A 140 -3.21 -10.33 -1.73
CA GLN A 140 -3.39 -9.76 -3.07
C GLN A 140 -4.87 -9.71 -3.46
N ALA A 141 -5.64 -10.77 -3.16
CA ALA A 141 -7.07 -10.81 -3.42
C ALA A 141 -7.86 -9.79 -2.58
N LEU A 142 -7.56 -9.70 -1.28
CA LEU A 142 -8.23 -8.74 -0.38
C LEU A 142 -7.96 -7.28 -0.78
N LEU A 143 -6.71 -6.96 -1.10
CA LEU A 143 -6.31 -5.62 -1.54
C LEU A 143 -6.90 -5.26 -2.90
N GLY A 144 -6.99 -6.22 -3.83
CA GLY A 144 -7.57 -6.04 -5.16
C GLY A 144 -9.10 -5.94 -5.17
N ALA A 145 -9.78 -6.52 -4.19
CA ALA A 145 -11.24 -6.46 -4.06
C ALA A 145 -11.75 -5.20 -3.35
N ALA A 146 -10.86 -4.37 -2.86
CA ALA A 146 -11.20 -3.22 -2.05
C ALA A 146 -11.97 -2.14 -2.83
N PRO A 147 -12.83 -1.34 -2.14
CA PRO A 147 -13.74 -0.37 -2.80
C PRO A 147 -13.05 0.75 -3.59
N TRP A 148 -11.77 1.05 -3.35
CA TRP A 148 -11.01 1.97 -4.23
C TRP A 148 -10.85 1.44 -5.65
N ALA A 149 -11.08 0.15 -5.86
CA ALA A 149 -11.18 -0.46 -7.18
C ALA A 149 -12.46 -0.03 -7.93
N SER A 150 -13.44 0.57 -7.27
CA SER A 150 -14.65 1.05 -7.92
C SER A 150 -14.39 2.35 -8.70
N ARG A 151 -15.18 2.55 -9.74
CA ARG A 151 -14.98 3.48 -10.86
C ARG A 151 -14.78 4.97 -10.48
N THR A 152 -15.18 5.41 -9.30
CA THR A 152 -15.27 6.84 -8.96
C THR A 152 -13.94 7.44 -8.49
N ALA A 153 -13.12 6.70 -7.78
CA ALA A 153 -11.85 7.21 -7.26
C ALA A 153 -10.80 7.43 -8.36
N VAL A 154 -10.77 6.54 -9.36
CA VAL A 154 -9.76 6.59 -10.45
C VAL A 154 -10.18 7.48 -11.62
N SER A 155 -11.47 7.66 -11.84
CA SER A 155 -11.98 8.50 -12.94
C SER A 155 -11.65 9.98 -12.76
N SER A 156 -11.57 10.46 -11.53
CA SER A 156 -11.20 11.85 -11.24
C SER A 156 -9.70 12.14 -11.39
N ALA A 157 -8.84 11.15 -11.24
CA ALA A 157 -7.40 11.28 -11.47
C ALA A 157 -7.08 11.36 -12.98
N ARG A 158 -7.78 10.56 -13.82
CA ARG A 158 -7.63 10.61 -15.29
C ARG A 158 -8.14 11.89 -15.93
N ALA A 159 -9.16 12.52 -15.37
CA ALA A 159 -9.72 13.77 -15.92
C ALA A 159 -8.78 14.97 -15.77
N ARG A 160 -7.71 14.87 -14.98
CA ARG A 160 -6.75 15.94 -14.71
C ARG A 160 -5.35 15.72 -15.28
N GLY A 161 -5.23 14.99 -16.38
CA GLY A 161 -4.04 15.05 -17.24
C GLY A 161 -2.87 14.15 -16.85
N TRP A 162 -3.06 12.84 -16.89
CA TRP A 162 -1.93 11.93 -17.04
C TRP A 162 -1.38 12.03 -18.45
N CYS A 163 -0.21 12.63 -18.57
CA CYS A 163 0.54 12.66 -19.82
C CYS A 163 0.98 11.24 -20.18
N THR A 164 0.48 10.73 -21.29
CA THR A 164 0.81 9.42 -21.88
C THR A 164 2.23 9.36 -22.47
N SER A 165 3.21 10.14 -21.97
CA SER A 165 4.52 10.31 -22.58
C SER A 165 5.67 9.52 -21.95
N CYS A 166 5.42 8.51 -21.15
CA CYS A 166 6.49 7.60 -20.69
C CYS A 166 6.35 6.22 -21.35
N ARG A 167 6.49 6.15 -22.68
CA ARG A 167 6.83 4.89 -23.34
C ARG A 167 8.34 4.70 -23.25
N PRO A 168 8.83 3.56 -22.77
CA PRO A 168 10.23 3.22 -22.94
C PRO A 168 10.49 2.99 -24.45
N HIS A 169 11.41 3.75 -25.00
CA HIS A 169 11.90 3.50 -26.35
C HIS A 169 12.58 2.14 -26.40
N SER A 170 11.94 1.18 -27.05
CA SER A 170 12.63 -0.01 -27.55
C SER A 170 13.54 0.42 -28.68
N ARG A 171 14.83 0.50 -28.44
CA ARG A 171 15.82 0.55 -29.52
C ARG A 171 15.84 -0.82 -30.18
N ALA A 172 15.29 -0.92 -31.38
CA ALA A 172 15.64 -1.95 -32.30
C ALA A 172 17.03 -1.64 -32.85
N ALA A 173 17.98 -2.55 -32.68
CA ALA A 173 19.26 -2.52 -33.34
C ALA A 173 19.09 -3.11 -34.73
N SER A 174 19.57 -2.41 -35.73
CA SER A 174 19.93 -2.95 -37.05
C SER A 174 21.37 -3.42 -36.99
#